data_57fd267166baf0bb29e54588cd937e2d
#
_entry.id   57fd267166baf0bb29e54588cd937e2d
#
_cell.length_a   1.000
_cell.length_b   1.000
_cell.length_c   1.000
_cell.angle_alpha   90.00
_cell.angle_beta   90.00
_cell.angle_gamma   90.00
#
_symmetry.space_group_name_H-M   'P 1'
#
loop_
_entity.id
_entity.type
_entity.pdbx_description
1 polymer ?
#
loop_
_entity_poly.entity_id
_entity_poly.type
_entity_poly.pdbx_seq_one_letter_code
_entity_poly.pdbx_strand_id
1 'polypeptide(L)'
;MRLHLLLLLAVALAGGAACRSKSSDARIYTLQGQILAIDASGRQATIKHEDIVGLMPAMTMPYKVKEAKLLSGLKPGDLINATLAVASDDAYLTAVRKVGDAPLEKPPAEAPTPAASGFELVKPGAPVPDAHFVDENGRKRTFSSFKGSRVALTFIYTSCPLPTFCPMMDRNFASIQ
;
A
#
# COMPACT_ATOMS: atom_id res chain seq x y z
N MET A 1 -9.40 59.14 14.18
CA MET A 1 -8.47 58.22 14.82
C MET A 1 -9.16 56.97 15.43
N ARG A 2 -10.27 57.07 16.12
CA ARG A 2 -10.98 55.91 16.74
C ARG A 2 -11.64 54.96 15.70
N LEU A 3 -12.14 55.49 14.57
CA LEU A 3 -12.83 54.74 13.54
C LEU A 3 -11.87 53.82 12.76
N HIS A 4 -10.64 54.31 12.48
CA HIS A 4 -9.60 53.52 11.78
C HIS A 4 -9.04 52.38 12.64
N LEU A 5 -9.00 52.56 13.96
CA LEU A 5 -8.55 51.55 14.90
C LEU A 5 -9.55 50.39 15.00
N LEU A 6 -10.85 50.67 14.92
CA LEU A 6 -11.93 49.66 14.91
C LEU A 6 -11.95 48.86 13.59
N LEU A 7 -11.61 49.51 12.46
CA LEU A 7 -11.53 48.83 11.15
C LEU A 7 -10.35 47.87 11.08
N LEU A 8 -9.19 48.25 11.64
CA LEU A 8 -8.00 47.39 11.71
C LEU A 8 -8.20 46.19 12.65
N LEU A 9 -8.96 46.34 13.72
CA LEU A 9 -9.28 45.24 14.63
C LEU A 9 -10.24 44.22 14.02
N ALA A 10 -11.18 44.66 13.17
CA ALA A 10 -12.12 43.77 12.46
C ALA A 10 -11.45 42.91 11.39
N VAL A 11 -10.39 43.41 10.71
CA VAL A 11 -9.64 42.68 9.72
C VAL A 11 -8.75 41.59 10.33
N ALA A 12 -8.25 41.80 11.56
CA ALA A 12 -7.43 40.83 12.27
C ALA A 12 -8.20 39.57 12.73
N LEU A 13 -9.52 39.71 12.96
CA LEU A 13 -10.36 38.54 13.35
C LEU A 13 -10.83 37.67 12.19
N ALA A 14 -10.72 38.12 10.94
CA ALA A 14 -11.16 37.36 9.77
C ALA A 14 -10.09 36.37 9.24
N GLY A 15 -8.84 36.45 9.71
CA GLY A 15 -7.70 35.64 9.25
C GLY A 15 -7.55 34.26 9.90
N GLY A 16 -8.35 33.89 10.88
CA GLY A 16 -8.14 32.70 11.72
C GLY A 16 -8.84 31.41 11.29
N ALA A 17 -9.49 31.33 10.12
CA ALA A 17 -10.38 30.22 9.80
C ALA A 17 -9.93 29.32 8.62
N ALA A 18 -8.65 29.10 8.39
CA ALA A 18 -8.21 28.33 7.22
C ALA A 18 -7.16 27.26 7.49
N CYS A 19 -7.30 26.49 8.57
CA CYS A 19 -6.63 25.20 8.69
C CYS A 19 -7.61 24.17 9.22
N ARG A 20 -8.67 23.89 8.47
CA ARG A 20 -9.45 22.69 8.66
C ARG A 20 -8.64 21.57 8.04
N SER A 21 -7.79 20.90 8.83
CA SER A 21 -7.21 19.62 8.44
C SER A 21 -8.39 18.71 8.05
N LYS A 22 -8.37 18.30 6.78
CA LYS A 22 -9.29 17.29 6.25
C LYS A 22 -9.11 16.07 7.13
N SER A 23 -9.99 15.84 8.10
CA SER A 23 -10.06 14.56 8.78
C SER A 23 -10.43 13.56 7.70
N SER A 24 -9.46 12.80 7.24
CA SER A 24 -9.74 11.66 6.37
C SER A 24 -10.62 10.72 7.17
N ASP A 25 -11.77 10.32 6.62
CA ASP A 25 -12.61 9.25 7.14
C ASP A 25 -11.84 7.92 7.04
N ALA A 26 -10.79 7.79 7.84
CA ALA A 26 -10.00 6.59 7.87
C ALA A 26 -10.75 5.52 8.65
N ARG A 27 -10.94 4.35 8.04
CA ARG A 27 -11.40 3.16 8.75
C ARG A 27 -10.26 2.62 9.58
N ILE A 28 -10.57 2.20 10.79
CA ILE A 28 -9.59 1.70 11.76
C ILE A 28 -9.75 0.19 11.91
N TYR A 29 -8.62 -0.51 11.84
CA TYR A 29 -8.56 -1.96 11.98
C TYR A 29 -7.50 -2.36 13.00
N THR A 30 -7.71 -3.51 13.64
CA THR A 30 -6.70 -4.14 14.49
C THR A 30 -5.88 -5.10 13.65
N LEU A 31 -4.55 -4.99 13.75
CA LEU A 31 -3.59 -5.86 13.11
C LEU A 31 -2.79 -6.60 14.17
N GLN A 32 -2.71 -7.92 14.07
CA GLN A 32 -1.82 -8.77 14.86
C GLN A 32 -0.82 -9.42 13.92
N GLY A 33 0.44 -9.50 14.31
CA GLY A 33 1.44 -10.10 13.45
C GLY A 33 2.84 -10.06 14.02
N GLN A 34 3.78 -10.56 13.21
CA GLN A 34 5.21 -10.59 13.50
C GLN A 34 5.96 -9.65 12.57
N ILE A 35 6.85 -8.83 13.14
CA ILE A 35 7.77 -8.01 12.35
C ILE A 35 8.83 -8.92 11.73
N LEU A 36 8.94 -8.90 10.42
CA LEU A 36 9.97 -9.62 9.67
C LEU A 36 11.16 -8.71 9.32
N ALA A 37 10.90 -7.44 9.04
CA ALA A 37 11.92 -6.46 8.72
C ALA A 37 11.43 -5.04 9.05
N ILE A 38 12.36 -4.15 9.35
CA ILE A 38 12.14 -2.70 9.47
C ILE A 38 13.08 -2.03 8.48
N ASP A 39 12.60 -1.10 7.69
CA ASP A 39 13.44 -0.38 6.75
C ASP A 39 14.43 0.56 7.46
N ALA A 40 15.51 0.95 6.77
CA ALA A 40 16.57 1.77 7.34
C ALA A 40 16.09 3.16 7.80
N SER A 41 14.98 3.66 7.27
CA SER A 41 14.38 4.94 7.69
C SER A 41 13.52 4.82 8.94
N GLY A 42 13.19 3.60 9.38
CA GLY A 42 12.25 3.34 10.48
C GLY A 42 10.82 3.79 10.18
N ARG A 43 10.46 3.99 8.91
CA ARG A 43 9.14 4.45 8.49
C ARG A 43 8.27 3.36 7.91
N GLN A 44 8.82 2.16 7.74
CA GLN A 44 8.10 1.02 7.20
C GLN A 44 8.55 -0.26 7.88
N ALA A 45 7.59 -1.15 8.16
CA ALA A 45 7.86 -2.49 8.65
C ALA A 45 7.20 -3.53 7.75
N THR A 46 7.92 -4.58 7.41
CA THR A 46 7.36 -5.77 6.79
C THR A 46 6.81 -6.66 7.90
N ILE A 47 5.52 -6.94 7.86
CA ILE A 47 4.80 -7.67 8.89
C ILE A 47 4.11 -8.88 8.27
N LYS A 48 4.33 -10.07 8.83
CA LYS A 48 3.50 -11.25 8.62
C LYS A 48 2.32 -11.13 9.58
N HIS A 49 1.15 -10.75 9.07
CA HIS A 49 -0.04 -10.52 9.89
C HIS A 49 -1.05 -11.66 9.73
N GLU A 50 -1.87 -11.83 10.76
CA GLU A 50 -3.05 -12.67 10.75
C GLU A 50 -4.20 -11.99 9.99
N ASP A 51 -5.36 -12.65 9.90
CA ASP A 51 -6.54 -12.08 9.26
C ASP A 51 -6.90 -10.72 9.90
N ILE A 52 -6.99 -9.69 9.09
CA ILE A 52 -7.52 -8.38 9.50
C ILE A 52 -9.00 -8.39 9.18
N VAL A 53 -9.81 -8.63 10.22
CA VAL A 53 -11.26 -8.81 10.09
C VAL A 53 -11.90 -7.63 9.35
N GLY A 54 -12.63 -7.93 8.29
CA GLY A 54 -13.31 -6.93 7.47
C GLY A 54 -12.41 -6.17 6.49
N LEU A 55 -11.13 -6.56 6.36
CA LEU A 55 -10.20 -5.94 5.44
C LEU A 55 -9.50 -6.96 4.52
N MET A 56 -8.68 -7.87 5.06
CA MET A 56 -7.89 -8.80 4.24
C MET A 56 -7.48 -10.04 5.02
N PRO A 57 -7.25 -11.19 4.33
CA PRO A 57 -6.73 -12.41 4.94
C PRO A 57 -5.28 -12.26 5.38
N ALA A 58 -4.80 -13.24 6.17
CA ALA A 58 -3.43 -13.36 6.62
C ALA A 58 -2.44 -13.33 5.45
N MET A 59 -1.43 -12.46 5.54
CA MET A 59 -0.37 -12.35 4.54
C MET A 59 0.86 -11.62 5.07
N THR A 60 1.88 -11.53 4.25
CA THR A 60 3.08 -10.72 4.54
C THR A 60 3.14 -9.53 3.62
N MET A 61 3.19 -8.33 4.20
CA MET A 61 3.29 -7.10 3.40
C MET A 61 3.97 -5.96 4.16
N PRO A 62 4.46 -4.93 3.45
CA PRO A 62 5.02 -3.74 4.07
C PRO A 62 3.92 -2.78 4.53
N TYR A 63 4.08 -2.25 5.74
CA TYR A 63 3.21 -1.23 6.33
C TYR A 63 4.00 0.03 6.64
N LYS A 64 3.53 1.18 6.18
CA LYS A 64 4.03 2.48 6.63
C LYS A 64 3.60 2.73 8.07
N VAL A 65 4.37 3.50 8.81
CA VAL A 65 3.98 4.03 10.12
C VAL A 65 3.76 5.53 10.03
N LYS A 66 2.77 6.03 10.78
CA LYS A 66 2.49 7.46 10.85
C LYS A 66 3.70 8.25 11.37
N GLU A 67 4.40 7.70 12.35
CA GLU A 67 5.58 8.30 12.97
C GLU A 67 6.65 7.22 13.17
N ALA A 68 7.89 7.50 12.80
CA ALA A 68 9.00 6.56 12.92
C ALA A 68 9.20 6.05 14.36
N LYS A 69 8.86 6.87 15.36
CA LYS A 69 8.96 6.47 16.78
C LYS A 69 8.13 5.23 17.15
N LEU A 70 7.08 4.91 16.36
CA LEU A 70 6.24 3.74 16.61
C LEU A 70 6.99 2.42 16.42
N LEU A 71 8.09 2.43 15.67
CA LEU A 71 8.97 1.28 15.47
C LEU A 71 10.24 1.33 16.32
N SER A 72 10.42 2.38 17.15
CA SER A 72 11.59 2.52 18.00
C SER A 72 11.68 1.38 19.01
N GLY A 73 12.84 0.72 19.07
CA GLY A 73 13.09 -0.41 19.97
C GLY A 73 12.45 -1.73 19.54
N LEU A 74 11.73 -1.76 18.43
CA LEU A 74 11.23 -2.98 17.82
C LEU A 74 12.27 -3.58 16.86
N LYS A 75 12.21 -4.90 16.70
CA LYS A 75 13.15 -5.66 15.86
C LYS A 75 12.45 -6.81 15.14
N PRO A 76 13.06 -7.36 14.09
CA PRO A 76 12.60 -8.60 13.48
C PRO A 76 12.44 -9.71 14.53
N GLY A 77 11.34 -10.43 14.47
CA GLY A 77 10.94 -11.44 15.44
C GLY A 77 9.92 -10.96 16.49
N ASP A 78 9.76 -9.65 16.69
CA ASP A 78 8.78 -9.12 17.65
C ASP A 78 7.33 -9.40 17.18
N LEU A 79 6.52 -9.92 18.09
CA LEU A 79 5.08 -10.05 17.94
C LEU A 79 4.42 -8.74 18.39
N ILE A 80 3.51 -8.24 17.57
CA ILE A 80 2.89 -6.94 17.80
C ILE A 80 1.36 -6.99 17.64
N ASN A 81 0.70 -6.09 18.40
CA ASN A 81 -0.62 -5.60 18.10
C ASN A 81 -0.50 -4.16 17.60
N ALA A 82 -1.13 -3.86 16.48
CA ALA A 82 -1.07 -2.55 15.86
C ALA A 82 -2.47 -2.06 15.45
N THR A 83 -2.58 -0.75 15.31
CA THR A 83 -3.77 -0.08 14.77
C THR A 83 -3.47 0.38 13.36
N LEU A 84 -4.19 -0.16 12.39
CA LEU A 84 -4.10 0.22 10.98
C LEU A 84 -5.22 1.20 10.62
N ALA A 85 -4.85 2.37 10.14
CA ALA A 85 -5.76 3.34 9.56
C ALA A 85 -5.72 3.23 8.03
N VAL A 86 -6.88 3.05 7.42
CA VAL A 86 -7.05 2.98 5.95
C VAL A 86 -7.94 4.14 5.51
N ALA A 87 -7.34 5.12 4.87
CA ALA A 87 -8.01 6.27 4.26
C ALA A 87 -8.29 6.00 2.77
N SER A 88 -8.89 6.96 2.08
CA SER A 88 -9.20 6.84 0.65
C SER A 88 -7.95 6.77 -0.25
N ASP A 89 -6.82 7.28 0.21
CA ASP A 89 -5.59 7.49 -0.56
C ASP A 89 -4.32 7.00 0.15
N ASP A 90 -4.42 6.55 1.40
CA ASP A 90 -3.27 6.03 2.15
C ASP A 90 -3.68 4.99 3.21
N ALA A 91 -2.72 4.17 3.62
CA ALA A 91 -2.86 3.22 4.72
C ALA A 91 -1.58 3.17 5.55
N TYR A 92 -1.72 3.30 6.87
CA TYR A 92 -0.57 3.38 7.77
C TYR A 92 -0.91 2.94 9.20
N LEU A 93 0.09 2.49 9.93
CA LEU A 93 -0.04 2.17 11.34
C LEU A 93 0.00 3.45 12.18
N THR A 94 -0.98 3.60 13.08
CA THR A 94 -1.10 4.74 13.99
C THR A 94 -0.65 4.42 15.41
N ALA A 95 -0.64 3.12 15.75
CA ALA A 95 -0.13 2.61 17.03
C ALA A 95 0.50 1.24 16.79
N VAL A 96 1.56 0.94 17.50
CA VAL A 96 2.23 -0.37 17.51
C VAL A 96 2.63 -0.69 18.93
N ARG A 97 2.26 -1.88 19.41
CA ARG A 97 2.61 -2.38 20.75
C ARG A 97 3.18 -3.78 20.64
N LYS A 98 4.39 -3.96 21.15
CA LYS A 98 4.97 -5.30 21.32
C LYS A 98 4.16 -6.10 22.33
N VAL A 99 3.87 -7.36 22.01
CA VAL A 99 3.13 -8.29 22.86
C VAL A 99 3.94 -9.55 23.19
N GLY A 100 5.03 -9.79 22.48
CA GLY A 100 5.91 -10.93 22.65
C GLY A 100 7.02 -10.94 21.61
N ASP A 101 7.67 -12.06 21.49
CA ASP A 101 8.61 -12.37 20.42
C ASP A 101 8.52 -13.85 20.06
N ALA A 102 8.80 -14.15 18.80
CA ALA A 102 8.92 -15.51 18.29
C ALA A 102 10.08 -15.59 17.32
N PRO A 103 10.77 -16.73 17.21
CA PRO A 103 11.76 -16.93 16.19
C PRO A 103 11.19 -16.59 14.82
N LEU A 104 11.99 -15.90 14.00
CA LEU A 104 11.64 -15.76 12.60
C LEU A 104 11.61 -17.17 12.00
N GLU A 105 10.47 -17.52 11.41
CA GLU A 105 10.49 -18.69 10.54
C GLU A 105 11.59 -18.47 9.51
N LYS A 106 12.56 -19.41 9.48
CA LYS A 106 13.53 -19.42 8.39
C LYS A 106 12.70 -19.35 7.12
N PRO A 107 12.96 -18.39 6.20
CA PRO A 107 12.24 -18.38 4.94
C PRO A 107 12.25 -19.82 4.43
N PRO A 108 11.14 -20.41 4.04
CA PRO A 108 11.13 -21.73 3.43
C PRO A 108 12.30 -21.69 2.47
N ALA A 109 13.32 -22.55 2.70
CA ALA A 109 14.52 -22.58 1.89
C ALA A 109 14.04 -22.41 0.47
N GLU A 110 14.32 -21.24 -0.14
CA GLU A 110 13.63 -20.63 -1.30
C GLU A 110 12.77 -21.68 -1.97
N ALA A 111 11.43 -21.52 -1.84
CA ALA A 111 10.56 -22.56 -2.40
C ALA A 111 11.12 -22.78 -3.77
N PRO A 112 11.66 -23.96 -4.08
CA PRO A 112 12.60 -24.16 -5.17
C PRO A 112 12.05 -23.35 -6.29
N THR A 113 12.78 -22.33 -6.73
CA THR A 113 12.40 -21.42 -7.82
C THR A 113 11.71 -22.35 -8.77
N PRO A 114 10.38 -22.29 -9.04
CA PRO A 114 9.67 -23.41 -9.62
C PRO A 114 10.56 -23.97 -10.69
N ALA A 115 11.31 -25.00 -10.28
CA ALA A 115 12.36 -25.54 -11.12
C ALA A 115 11.57 -26.08 -12.27
N ALA A 116 11.59 -25.30 -13.35
CA ALA A 116 10.98 -25.67 -14.60
C ALA A 116 9.49 -26.08 -14.46
N SER A 117 8.64 -25.18 -14.03
CA SER A 117 7.24 -25.23 -14.45
C SER A 117 7.14 -24.91 -15.97
N GLY A 118 8.11 -25.30 -16.76
CA GLY A 118 8.09 -25.10 -18.22
C GLY A 118 7.96 -23.64 -18.70
N PHE A 119 7.96 -22.67 -17.77
CA PHE A 119 7.87 -21.25 -18.11
C PHE A 119 9.27 -20.65 -18.18
N GLU A 120 9.72 -20.38 -19.37
CA GLU A 120 10.93 -19.59 -19.61
C GLU A 120 10.56 -18.11 -19.55
N LEU A 121 11.25 -17.35 -18.69
CA LEU A 121 11.05 -15.91 -18.63
C LEU A 121 11.51 -15.27 -19.93
N VAL A 122 10.67 -14.46 -20.52
CA VAL A 122 10.99 -13.70 -21.74
C VAL A 122 12.13 -12.73 -21.42
N LYS A 123 13.24 -12.82 -22.16
CA LYS A 123 14.39 -11.93 -21.98
C LYS A 123 14.05 -10.52 -22.47
N PRO A 124 14.59 -9.47 -21.85
CA PRO A 124 14.44 -8.10 -22.37
C PRO A 124 14.83 -8.00 -23.85
N GLY A 125 13.96 -7.41 -24.66
CA GLY A 125 14.16 -7.29 -26.12
C GLY A 125 13.74 -8.51 -26.96
N ALA A 126 13.37 -9.63 -26.31
CA ALA A 126 12.84 -10.78 -27.03
C ALA A 126 11.36 -10.60 -27.42
N PRO A 127 10.90 -11.24 -28.50
CA PRO A 127 9.49 -11.23 -28.86
C PRO A 127 8.64 -11.84 -27.75
N VAL A 128 7.54 -11.17 -27.38
CA VAL A 128 6.55 -11.72 -26.44
C VAL A 128 5.73 -12.79 -27.15
N PRO A 129 5.61 -14.01 -26.60
CA PRO A 129 4.74 -15.04 -27.15
C PRO A 129 3.29 -14.54 -27.25
N ASP A 130 2.58 -14.94 -28.29
CA ASP A 130 1.18 -14.58 -28.44
C ASP A 130 0.33 -15.37 -27.43
N ALA A 131 -0.30 -14.64 -26.50
CA ALA A 131 -1.16 -15.22 -25.48
C ALA A 131 -2.62 -14.84 -25.74
N HIS A 132 -3.53 -15.74 -25.38
CA HIS A 132 -4.97 -15.53 -25.47
C HIS A 132 -5.52 -15.06 -24.11
N PHE A 133 -6.35 -14.05 -24.14
CA PHE A 133 -7.05 -13.52 -22.96
C PHE A 133 -8.43 -13.01 -23.35
N VAL A 134 -9.20 -12.57 -22.37
CA VAL A 134 -10.56 -12.08 -22.54
C VAL A 134 -10.60 -10.65 -22.00
N ASP A 135 -11.17 -9.73 -22.78
CA ASP A 135 -11.34 -8.35 -22.35
C ASP A 135 -12.56 -8.20 -21.40
N GLU A 136 -12.77 -7.01 -20.86
CA GLU A 136 -13.87 -6.68 -19.94
C GLU A 136 -15.27 -6.87 -20.52
N ASN A 137 -15.38 -6.99 -21.85
CA ASN A 137 -16.63 -7.26 -22.58
C ASN A 137 -16.81 -8.75 -22.90
N GLY A 138 -15.91 -9.63 -22.41
CA GLY A 138 -15.94 -11.06 -22.70
C GLY A 138 -15.42 -11.45 -24.09
N ARG A 139 -14.77 -10.52 -24.81
CA ARG A 139 -14.25 -10.79 -26.16
C ARG A 139 -12.86 -11.39 -26.06
N LYS A 140 -12.61 -12.41 -26.87
CA LYS A 140 -11.27 -13.02 -26.98
C LYS A 140 -10.32 -12.06 -27.67
N ARG A 141 -9.13 -11.89 -27.08
CA ARG A 141 -8.03 -11.05 -27.55
C ARG A 141 -6.73 -11.83 -27.56
N THR A 142 -5.76 -11.33 -28.31
CA THR A 142 -4.39 -11.83 -28.31
C THR A 142 -3.41 -10.66 -28.26
N PHE A 143 -2.15 -10.87 -27.85
CA PHE A 143 -1.15 -9.81 -27.93
C PHE A 143 -0.93 -9.33 -29.37
N SER A 144 -1.03 -10.22 -30.36
CA SER A 144 -0.91 -9.85 -31.76
C SER A 144 -1.99 -8.85 -32.21
N SER A 145 -3.14 -8.75 -31.52
CA SER A 145 -4.19 -7.77 -31.83
C SER A 145 -3.77 -6.31 -31.52
N PHE A 146 -2.66 -6.11 -30.78
CA PHE A 146 -2.11 -4.79 -30.45
C PHE A 146 -0.89 -4.43 -31.30
N LYS A 147 -0.58 -5.17 -32.35
CA LYS A 147 0.55 -4.85 -33.25
C LYS A 147 0.45 -3.40 -33.75
N GLY A 148 1.57 -2.70 -33.71
CA GLY A 148 1.65 -1.27 -34.07
C GLY A 148 1.38 -0.31 -32.92
N SER A 149 0.98 -0.80 -31.75
CA SER A 149 0.78 0.00 -30.54
C SER A 149 1.86 -0.30 -29.50
N ARG A 150 2.11 0.67 -28.61
CA ARG A 150 2.89 0.43 -27.39
C ARG A 150 1.93 -0.14 -26.34
N VAL A 151 2.33 -1.23 -25.69
CA VAL A 151 1.52 -1.91 -24.67
C VAL A 151 2.24 -1.83 -23.33
N ALA A 152 1.55 -1.31 -22.32
CA ALA A 152 1.97 -1.41 -20.92
C ALA A 152 1.11 -2.48 -20.24
N LEU A 153 1.74 -3.48 -19.60
CA LEU A 153 1.05 -4.58 -18.94
C LEU A 153 1.33 -4.55 -17.44
N THR A 154 0.30 -4.73 -16.64
CA THR A 154 0.42 -4.94 -15.20
C THR A 154 -0.59 -5.97 -14.71
N PHE A 155 -0.37 -6.49 -13.50
CA PHE A 155 -1.28 -7.40 -12.82
C PHE A 155 -1.78 -6.74 -11.54
N ILE A 156 -3.08 -6.73 -11.34
CA ILE A 156 -3.74 -6.15 -10.17
C ILE A 156 -4.73 -7.15 -9.56
N TYR A 157 -5.04 -6.94 -8.27
CA TYR A 157 -6.15 -7.62 -7.62
C TYR A 157 -7.40 -6.73 -7.72
N THR A 158 -8.49 -7.29 -8.24
CA THR A 158 -9.78 -6.57 -8.40
C THR A 158 -10.43 -6.19 -7.07
N SER A 159 -10.10 -6.89 -5.99
CA SER A 159 -10.62 -6.67 -4.64
C SER A 159 -9.55 -6.23 -3.65
N CYS A 160 -8.53 -5.49 -4.10
CA CYS A 160 -7.47 -4.99 -3.22
C CYS A 160 -8.03 -3.88 -2.31
N PRO A 161 -8.01 -4.07 -0.97
CA PRO A 161 -8.61 -3.11 -0.04
C PRO A 161 -7.69 -1.92 0.29
N LEU A 162 -6.43 -1.94 -0.14
CA LEU A 162 -5.45 -0.92 0.18
C LEU A 162 -5.30 0.09 -0.96
N PRO A 163 -5.61 1.37 -0.73
CA PRO A 163 -5.62 2.40 -1.76
C PRO A 163 -4.22 2.71 -2.33
N THR A 164 -3.17 2.40 -1.59
CA THR A 164 -1.76 2.63 -1.98
C THR A 164 -1.18 1.51 -2.85
N PHE A 165 -1.95 0.47 -3.17
CA PHE A 165 -1.53 -0.64 -4.04
C PHE A 165 -2.32 -0.64 -5.35
N CYS A 166 -3.21 -1.60 -5.56
CA CYS A 166 -3.91 -1.73 -6.84
C CYS A 166 -4.73 -0.49 -7.24
N PRO A 167 -5.47 0.20 -6.33
CA PRO A 167 -6.16 1.45 -6.71
C PRO A 167 -5.20 2.56 -7.12
N MET A 168 -4.00 2.64 -6.53
CA MET A 168 -2.97 3.60 -6.96
C MET A 168 -2.43 3.21 -8.34
N MET A 169 -2.16 1.93 -8.57
CA MET A 169 -1.68 1.44 -9.86
C MET A 169 -2.69 1.72 -10.96
N ASP A 170 -3.98 1.45 -10.69
CA ASP A 170 -5.08 1.73 -11.62
C ASP A 170 -5.12 3.22 -12.02
N ARG A 171 -5.05 4.13 -11.04
CA ARG A 171 -4.96 5.57 -11.32
C ARG A 171 -3.73 5.94 -12.15
N ASN A 172 -2.57 5.35 -11.86
CA ASN A 172 -1.34 5.61 -12.61
C ASN A 172 -1.47 5.14 -14.06
N PHE A 173 -2.06 3.97 -14.29
CA PHE A 173 -2.30 3.46 -15.64
C PHE A 173 -3.33 4.31 -16.39
N ALA A 174 -4.40 4.75 -15.73
CA ALA A 174 -5.37 5.65 -16.34
C ALA A 174 -4.74 7.01 -16.76
N SER A 175 -3.70 7.46 -16.05
CA SER A 175 -3.05 8.74 -16.35
C SER A 175 -2.10 8.71 -17.55
N ILE A 176 -1.75 7.53 -18.07
CA ILE A 176 -0.85 7.36 -19.22
C ILE A 176 -1.58 6.96 -20.51
N GLN A 177 -2.90 6.83 -20.46
CA GLN A 177 -3.78 6.62 -21.61
C GLN A 177 -4.07 7.94 -22.32
#